data_25e396aab286a52bb91c2ca596b5b6fb
#
_entry.id   25e396aab286a52bb91c2ca596b5b6fb
#
_cell.length_a   1.000
_cell.length_b   1.000
_cell.length_c   1.000
_cell.angle_alpha   90.00
_cell.angle_beta   90.00
_cell.angle_gamma   90.00
#
_symmetry.space_group_name_H-M   'P 1'
#
loop_
_entity.id
_entity.type
_entity.pdbx_description
1 polymer ?
#
loop_
_entity_poly.entity_id
_entity_poly.type
_entity_poly.pdbx_seq_one_letter_code
_entity_poly.pdbx_strand_id
1 'polypeptide(L)'
;MIAVFDDFIKDQTLLDKIKNDDTFFNDPGVYKYWKGWWTKEPCNIKQELANYIFNENFPLQLYLEIDGLEYWTGIQEATGNHEDGVVFKDNLEMHFDDDVAYRKENKDYNGIPLTPVIGCVYYAEGFNFNGGDLLVYTEGEDKTPEVIKTRPNRLVIFNPGDVAHCVSPVTKGRRGAIAINLWAEEPWSVANKFIKSE
;
A
#
# COMPACT_ATOMS: atom_id res chain seq x y z
N MET A 1 -12.42 -10.97 -1.06
CA MET A 1 -11.74 -11.83 -0.04
C MET A 1 -10.69 -10.97 0.66
N ILE A 2 -10.63 -11.01 2.01
CA ILE A 2 -9.60 -10.33 2.80
C ILE A 2 -8.82 -11.40 3.57
N ALA A 3 -7.51 -11.33 3.58
CA ALA A 3 -6.65 -12.19 4.39
C ALA A 3 -5.79 -11.31 5.33
N VAL A 4 -5.72 -11.69 6.60
CA VAL A 4 -4.99 -10.96 7.64
C VAL A 4 -3.98 -11.89 8.29
N PHE A 5 -2.72 -11.45 8.36
CA PHE A 5 -1.60 -12.21 8.91
C PHE A 5 -0.94 -11.38 10.01
N ASP A 6 -1.08 -11.81 11.25
CA ASP A 6 -0.39 -11.22 12.40
C ASP A 6 1.02 -11.78 12.53
N ASP A 7 1.94 -10.97 13.04
CA ASP A 7 3.35 -11.32 13.19
C ASP A 7 3.91 -11.92 11.89
N PHE A 8 3.62 -11.27 10.78
CA PHE A 8 3.85 -11.81 9.44
C PHE A 8 5.32 -12.06 9.14
N ILE A 9 6.18 -11.08 9.37
CA ILE A 9 7.62 -11.24 9.18
C ILE A 9 8.17 -12.01 10.40
N LYS A 10 8.75 -13.18 10.15
CA LYS A 10 9.41 -14.01 11.16
C LYS A 10 10.93 -13.81 11.17
N ASP A 11 11.48 -13.29 10.09
CA ASP A 11 12.90 -12.94 10.00
C ASP A 11 13.20 -11.68 10.81
N GLN A 12 13.85 -11.86 11.95
CA GLN A 12 14.22 -10.76 12.83
C GLN A 12 15.17 -9.77 12.15
N THR A 13 16.01 -10.23 11.24
CA THR A 13 16.94 -9.37 10.50
C THR A 13 16.18 -8.39 9.62
N LEU A 14 15.15 -8.88 8.91
CA LEU A 14 14.30 -8.01 8.07
C LEU A 14 13.47 -7.04 8.92
N LEU A 15 12.91 -7.50 10.05
CA LEU A 15 12.19 -6.61 10.98
C LEU A 15 13.08 -5.49 11.50
N ASP A 16 14.30 -5.82 11.94
CA ASP A 16 15.25 -4.84 12.46
C ASP A 16 15.70 -3.86 11.37
N LYS A 17 15.88 -4.33 10.13
CA LYS A 17 16.13 -3.45 8.98
C LYS A 17 14.99 -2.46 8.76
N ILE A 18 13.73 -2.94 8.66
CA ILE A 18 12.56 -2.10 8.42
C ILE A 18 12.41 -1.05 9.53
N LYS A 19 12.60 -1.45 10.78
CA LYS A 19 12.45 -0.59 11.95
C LYS A 19 13.51 0.51 12.04
N ASN A 20 14.74 0.21 11.62
CA ASN A 20 15.89 1.10 11.78
C ASN A 20 16.29 1.82 10.48
N ASP A 21 15.60 1.56 9.37
CA ASP A 21 15.87 2.24 8.10
C ASP A 21 15.14 3.59 8.05
N ASP A 22 15.89 4.67 8.23
CA ASP A 22 15.37 6.05 8.20
C ASP A 22 14.75 6.40 6.83
N THR A 23 15.05 5.63 5.79
CA THR A 23 14.53 5.88 4.43
C THR A 23 13.21 5.16 4.15
N PHE A 24 12.76 4.24 5.02
CA PHE A 24 11.56 3.45 4.78
C PHE A 24 10.31 4.33 4.60
N PHE A 25 10.19 5.41 5.36
CA PHE A 25 9.11 6.37 5.28
C PHE A 25 9.49 7.71 4.63
N ASN A 26 10.64 7.77 3.96
CA ASN A 26 10.96 8.91 3.12
C ASN A 26 10.00 8.96 1.93
N ASP A 27 9.60 10.18 1.53
CA ASP A 27 8.70 10.44 0.42
C ASP A 27 7.34 9.71 0.54
N PRO A 28 6.58 9.88 1.66
CA PRO A 28 5.27 9.25 1.80
C PRO A 28 4.33 9.76 0.70
N GLY A 29 3.54 8.84 0.13
CA GLY A 29 2.64 9.12 -0.99
C GLY A 29 3.32 9.21 -2.35
N VAL A 30 4.62 8.97 -2.45
CA VAL A 30 5.33 8.86 -3.73
C VAL A 30 5.26 7.42 -4.21
N TYR A 31 4.58 7.23 -5.33
CA TYR A 31 4.39 5.94 -5.97
C TYR A 31 5.64 5.54 -6.76
N LYS A 32 6.00 4.27 -6.67
CA LYS A 32 7.08 3.63 -7.42
C LYS A 32 6.57 2.36 -8.08
N TYR A 33 7.02 2.07 -9.27
CA TYR A 33 6.66 0.87 -10.01
C TYR A 33 7.89 0.00 -10.23
N TRP A 34 7.80 -1.30 -9.92
CA TRP A 34 8.87 -2.27 -10.07
C TRP A 34 8.44 -3.39 -11.02
N LYS A 35 8.77 -3.19 -12.29
CA LYS A 35 8.42 -4.13 -13.37
C LYS A 35 9.27 -5.39 -13.27
N GLY A 36 8.61 -6.56 -13.34
CA GLY A 36 9.29 -7.85 -13.35
C GLY A 36 10.13 -8.11 -12.10
N TRP A 37 9.65 -7.69 -10.92
CA TRP A 37 10.39 -7.76 -9.64
C TRP A 37 10.93 -9.16 -9.32
N TRP A 38 10.25 -10.22 -9.75
CA TRP A 38 10.62 -11.61 -9.46
C TRP A 38 11.93 -12.07 -10.13
N THR A 39 12.47 -11.29 -11.04
CA THR A 39 13.76 -11.54 -11.71
C THR A 39 14.84 -10.54 -11.34
N LYS A 40 14.56 -9.62 -10.42
CA LYS A 40 15.43 -8.51 -10.05
C LYS A 40 15.82 -8.59 -8.57
N GLU A 41 17.04 -8.17 -8.28
CA GLU A 41 17.47 -7.99 -6.90
C GLU A 41 16.86 -6.70 -6.31
N PRO A 42 16.36 -6.74 -5.07
CA PRO A 42 15.91 -5.54 -4.36
C PRO A 42 17.05 -4.52 -4.18
N CYS A 43 16.79 -3.26 -4.46
CA CYS A 43 17.78 -2.19 -4.28
C CYS A 43 17.48 -1.27 -3.07
N ASN A 44 16.37 -1.51 -2.36
CA ASN A 44 16.00 -0.78 -1.16
C ASN A 44 15.12 -1.65 -0.24
N ILE A 45 14.95 -1.23 0.99
CA ILE A 45 14.22 -1.99 2.01
C ILE A 45 12.73 -2.21 1.67
N LYS A 46 12.09 -1.30 0.92
CA LYS A 46 10.70 -1.46 0.48
C LYS A 46 10.58 -2.59 -0.54
N GLN A 47 11.57 -2.71 -1.43
CA GLN A 47 11.67 -3.81 -2.39
C GLN A 47 12.07 -5.13 -1.71
N GLU A 48 12.94 -5.11 -0.67
CA GLU A 48 13.22 -6.31 0.14
C GLU A 48 11.92 -6.84 0.78
N LEU A 49 11.09 -5.94 1.34
CA LEU A 49 9.81 -6.33 1.91
C LEU A 49 8.83 -6.85 0.85
N ALA A 50 8.72 -6.19 -0.31
CA ALA A 50 7.88 -6.66 -1.41
C ALA A 50 8.31 -8.05 -1.90
N ASN A 51 9.62 -8.28 -2.01
CA ASN A 51 10.19 -9.58 -2.36
C ASN A 51 9.86 -10.65 -1.31
N TYR A 52 10.03 -10.33 -0.03
CA TYR A 52 9.66 -11.22 1.07
C TYR A 52 8.17 -11.61 1.02
N ILE A 53 7.29 -10.65 0.73
CA ILE A 53 5.86 -10.91 0.61
C ILE A 53 5.57 -11.78 -0.63
N PHE A 54 5.97 -11.36 -1.82
CA PHE A 54 5.45 -11.91 -3.07
C PHE A 54 6.36 -12.91 -3.79
N ASN A 55 7.62 -13.05 -3.42
CA ASN A 55 8.47 -14.13 -3.94
C ASN A 55 8.60 -15.28 -2.93
N GLU A 56 8.74 -14.96 -1.64
CA GLU A 56 9.04 -15.98 -0.65
C GLU A 56 7.78 -16.56 0.01
N ASN A 57 6.79 -15.72 0.33
CA ASN A 57 5.60 -16.16 1.07
C ASN A 57 4.36 -16.35 0.20
N PHE A 58 4.14 -15.47 -0.80
CA PHE A 58 2.99 -15.52 -1.70
C PHE A 58 3.44 -15.34 -3.15
N PRO A 59 4.06 -16.35 -3.79
CA PRO A 59 4.59 -16.23 -5.15
C PRO A 59 3.47 -16.17 -6.20
N LEU A 60 2.65 -15.13 -6.16
CA LEU A 60 1.45 -14.97 -6.97
C LEU A 60 1.76 -14.85 -8.47
N GLN A 61 2.94 -14.34 -8.84
CA GLN A 61 3.42 -14.32 -10.23
C GLN A 61 3.53 -15.69 -10.89
N LEU A 62 3.53 -16.78 -10.10
CA LEU A 62 3.49 -18.15 -10.62
C LEU A 62 2.08 -18.59 -11.03
N TYR A 63 1.05 -17.89 -10.56
CA TYR A 63 -0.36 -18.26 -10.73
C TYR A 63 -1.18 -17.19 -11.46
N LEU A 64 -0.67 -15.96 -11.52
CA LEU A 64 -1.32 -14.82 -12.15
C LEU A 64 -0.39 -14.22 -13.21
N GLU A 65 -0.97 -13.71 -14.29
CA GLU A 65 -0.26 -12.84 -15.21
C GLU A 65 -0.05 -11.49 -14.54
N ILE A 66 1.19 -11.17 -14.16
CA ILE A 66 1.55 -9.94 -13.50
C ILE A 66 2.67 -9.26 -14.30
N ASP A 67 2.54 -7.97 -14.57
CA ASP A 67 3.57 -7.16 -15.22
C ASP A 67 4.55 -6.57 -14.21
N GLY A 68 4.02 -6.08 -13.08
CA GLY A 68 4.83 -5.44 -12.06
C GLY A 68 4.07 -5.18 -10.78
N LEU A 69 4.76 -4.59 -9.82
CA LEU A 69 4.16 -4.11 -8.59
C LEU A 69 4.39 -2.60 -8.41
N GLU A 70 3.38 -1.93 -7.91
CA GLU A 70 3.46 -0.55 -7.45
C GLU A 70 3.53 -0.54 -5.93
N TYR A 71 4.35 0.35 -5.36
CA TYR A 71 4.43 0.49 -3.91
C TYR A 71 4.63 1.95 -3.49
N TRP A 72 4.08 2.26 -2.32
CA TRP A 72 4.25 3.57 -1.66
C TRP A 72 4.08 3.43 -0.16
N THR A 73 4.65 4.38 0.59
CA THR A 73 4.40 4.48 2.03
C THR A 73 3.36 5.55 2.31
N GLY A 74 2.52 5.29 3.30
CA GLY A 74 1.53 6.24 3.80
C GLY A 74 1.76 6.55 5.27
N ILE A 75 1.61 7.82 5.62
CA ILE A 75 1.65 8.28 7.00
C ILE A 75 0.35 9.02 7.29
N GLN A 76 -0.31 8.65 8.38
CA GLN A 76 -1.43 9.38 8.96
C GLN A 76 -1.05 9.79 10.38
N GLU A 77 -1.45 11.01 10.77
CA GLU A 77 -1.10 11.59 12.06
C GLU A 77 -2.29 12.30 12.67
N ALA A 78 -2.47 12.18 13.99
CA ALA A 78 -3.55 12.87 14.68
C ALA A 78 -3.47 14.37 14.43
N THR A 79 -4.62 15.00 14.17
CA THR A 79 -4.72 16.44 13.92
C THR A 79 -4.05 17.26 15.01
N GLY A 80 -3.20 18.20 14.63
CA GLY A 80 -2.46 19.08 15.53
C GLY A 80 -0.98 18.74 15.69
N ASN A 81 -0.54 17.59 15.21
CA ASN A 81 0.90 17.29 15.14
C ASN A 81 1.45 17.77 13.78
N HIS A 82 2.43 18.64 13.82
CA HIS A 82 3.12 19.16 12.64
C HIS A 82 4.62 19.01 12.86
N GLU A 83 5.28 18.27 11.98
CA GLU A 83 6.73 18.25 11.91
C GLU A 83 7.17 18.99 10.64
N ASP A 84 8.08 19.93 10.75
CA ASP A 84 8.71 20.67 9.64
C ASP A 84 7.74 21.31 8.62
N GLY A 85 6.54 21.70 9.06
CA GLY A 85 5.53 22.35 8.21
C GLY A 85 4.77 21.38 7.28
N VAL A 86 5.01 20.09 7.37
CA VAL A 86 4.25 19.06 6.65
C VAL A 86 3.03 18.68 7.46
N VAL A 87 1.85 18.85 6.88
CA VAL A 87 0.57 18.43 7.49
C VAL A 87 0.21 17.06 6.95
N PHE A 88 0.26 16.05 7.80
CA PHE A 88 -0.28 14.73 7.47
C PHE A 88 -1.79 14.70 7.76
N LYS A 89 -2.56 14.11 6.85
CA LYS A 89 -3.98 13.83 7.12
C LYS A 89 -4.07 12.79 8.24
N ASP A 90 -5.12 12.90 9.05
CA ASP A 90 -5.41 11.92 10.10
C ASP A 90 -6.10 10.67 9.57
N ASN A 91 -6.66 10.73 8.36
CA ASN A 91 -7.40 9.66 7.70
C ASN A 91 -7.01 9.49 6.22
N LEU A 92 -7.57 8.46 5.59
CA LEU A 92 -7.62 8.32 4.14
C LEU A 92 -9.08 8.12 3.75
N GLU A 93 -9.57 8.96 2.86
CA GLU A 93 -10.95 8.92 2.38
C GLU A 93 -11.26 7.62 1.63
N MET A 94 -12.54 7.27 1.54
CA MET A 94 -12.99 6.07 0.83
C MET A 94 -12.66 6.17 -0.66
N HIS A 95 -12.04 5.12 -1.19
CA HIS A 95 -11.62 5.02 -2.59
C HIS A 95 -11.47 3.57 -3.02
N PHE A 96 -11.32 3.37 -4.31
CA PHE A 96 -10.76 2.17 -4.94
C PHE A 96 -9.36 2.51 -5.44
N ASP A 97 -8.48 1.54 -5.47
CA ASP A 97 -7.20 1.72 -6.12
C ASP A 97 -7.37 1.58 -7.64
N ASP A 98 -6.93 2.60 -8.35
CA ASP A 98 -6.92 2.64 -9.82
C ASP A 98 -5.71 3.44 -10.33
N ASP A 99 -5.53 3.48 -11.63
CA ASP A 99 -4.56 4.39 -12.24
C ASP A 99 -5.06 5.84 -12.17
N VAL A 100 -4.80 6.48 -11.03
CA VAL A 100 -5.26 7.85 -10.69
C VAL A 100 -4.79 8.88 -11.73
N ALA A 101 -3.58 8.73 -12.28
CA ALA A 101 -3.07 9.65 -13.28
C ALA A 101 -3.86 9.52 -14.59
N TYR A 102 -4.15 8.27 -15.02
CA TYR A 102 -5.02 8.03 -16.17
C TYR A 102 -6.37 8.72 -16.01
N ARG A 103 -7.03 8.56 -14.87
CA ARG A 103 -8.33 9.17 -14.59
C ARG A 103 -8.29 10.69 -14.61
N LYS A 104 -7.22 11.30 -14.11
CA LYS A 104 -7.04 12.76 -14.09
C LYS A 104 -6.81 13.35 -15.48
N GLU A 105 -5.99 12.70 -16.29
CA GLU A 105 -5.60 13.19 -17.63
C GLU A 105 -6.66 12.89 -18.70
N ASN A 106 -7.48 11.85 -18.49
CA ASN A 106 -8.47 11.37 -19.46
C ASN A 106 -9.92 11.58 -18.99
N LYS A 107 -10.22 12.70 -18.35
CA LYS A 107 -11.54 13.02 -17.76
C LYS A 107 -12.71 12.91 -18.74
N ASP A 108 -12.47 13.18 -20.01
CA ASP A 108 -13.50 13.14 -21.08
C ASP A 108 -13.51 11.81 -21.84
N TYR A 109 -12.65 10.87 -21.46
CA TYR A 109 -12.56 9.57 -22.09
C TYR A 109 -13.37 8.53 -21.29
N ASN A 110 -14.30 7.85 -21.97
CA ASN A 110 -15.15 6.80 -21.36
C ASN A 110 -14.38 5.49 -21.05
N GLY A 111 -13.06 5.54 -21.01
CA GLY A 111 -12.24 4.40 -20.65
C GLY A 111 -12.29 4.12 -19.15
N ILE A 112 -12.28 2.84 -18.78
CA ILE A 112 -12.15 2.40 -17.40
C ILE A 112 -10.64 2.38 -17.07
N PRO A 113 -10.17 3.06 -16.02
CA PRO A 113 -8.77 2.97 -15.61
C PRO A 113 -8.43 1.53 -15.23
N LEU A 114 -7.19 1.14 -15.45
CA LEU A 114 -6.69 -0.14 -14.94
C LEU A 114 -6.74 -0.12 -13.41
N THR A 115 -7.03 -1.27 -12.85
CA THR A 115 -7.01 -1.52 -11.40
C THR A 115 -6.01 -2.63 -11.07
N PRO A 116 -5.41 -2.60 -9.87
CA PRO A 116 -4.56 -3.70 -9.44
C PRO A 116 -5.38 -4.98 -9.23
N VAL A 117 -4.79 -6.12 -9.56
CA VAL A 117 -5.47 -7.43 -9.40
C VAL A 117 -5.46 -7.90 -7.95
N ILE A 118 -4.47 -7.48 -7.19
CA ILE A 118 -4.35 -7.75 -5.76
C ILE A 118 -3.50 -6.67 -5.12
N GLY A 119 -3.76 -6.37 -3.86
CA GLY A 119 -2.96 -5.45 -3.09
C GLY A 119 -2.74 -5.92 -1.67
N CYS A 120 -1.79 -5.33 -1.01
CA CYS A 120 -1.58 -5.54 0.41
C CYS A 120 -1.20 -4.25 1.12
N VAL A 121 -1.47 -4.24 2.42
CA VAL A 121 -0.99 -3.21 3.34
C VAL A 121 -0.20 -3.88 4.46
N TYR A 122 1.04 -3.48 4.64
CA TYR A 122 1.86 -3.92 5.75
C TYR A 122 2.08 -2.77 6.74
N TYR A 123 1.85 -3.04 8.02
CA TYR A 123 2.01 -2.09 9.12
C TYR A 123 3.36 -2.30 9.79
N ALA A 124 4.27 -1.35 9.58
CA ALA A 124 5.60 -1.41 10.17
C ALA A 124 5.58 -1.20 11.69
N GLU A 125 6.60 -1.69 12.36
CA GLU A 125 6.85 -1.43 13.78
C GLU A 125 7.38 0.00 14.02
N GLY A 126 7.39 0.44 15.28
CA GLY A 126 7.99 1.71 15.68
C GLY A 126 6.99 2.87 15.82
N PHE A 127 5.72 2.67 15.51
CA PHE A 127 4.69 3.69 15.66
C PHE A 127 3.86 3.49 16.93
N ASN A 128 3.58 4.60 17.64
CA ASN A 128 2.67 4.65 18.80
C ASN A 128 1.47 5.51 18.44
N PHE A 129 0.31 4.90 18.24
CA PHE A 129 -0.90 5.58 17.79
C PHE A 129 -2.17 4.90 18.31
N ASN A 130 -3.31 5.60 18.18
CA ASN A 130 -4.66 5.06 18.33
C ASN A 130 -5.51 5.43 17.11
N GLY A 131 -6.42 4.56 16.70
CA GLY A 131 -7.22 4.71 15.48
C GLY A 131 -6.44 4.24 14.24
N GLY A 132 -6.76 4.78 13.07
CA GLY A 132 -6.09 4.44 11.83
C GLY A 132 -6.38 3.02 11.34
N ASP A 133 -7.55 2.46 11.67
CA ASP A 133 -7.96 1.14 11.24
C ASP A 133 -8.30 1.14 9.74
N LEU A 134 -8.00 0.05 9.05
CA LEU A 134 -8.44 -0.16 7.68
C LEU A 134 -9.90 -0.60 7.67
N LEU A 135 -10.73 0.12 6.94
CA LEU A 135 -12.14 -0.19 6.73
C LEU A 135 -12.32 -0.66 5.29
N VAL A 136 -12.84 -1.87 5.10
CA VAL A 136 -13.00 -2.49 3.78
C VAL A 136 -14.48 -2.84 3.55
N TYR A 137 -15.05 -2.35 2.46
CA TYR A 137 -16.48 -2.42 2.15
C TYR A 137 -16.76 -3.58 1.19
N THR A 138 -16.67 -4.81 1.68
CA THR A 138 -16.81 -6.04 0.85
C THR A 138 -18.20 -6.26 0.29
N GLU A 139 -19.24 -5.70 0.89
CA GLU A 139 -20.65 -5.84 0.47
C GLU A 139 -21.20 -4.59 -0.25
N GLY A 140 -20.35 -3.56 -0.48
CA GLY A 140 -20.73 -2.29 -1.11
C GLY A 140 -20.50 -1.08 -0.18
N GLU A 141 -20.32 0.08 -0.79
CA GLU A 141 -19.94 1.34 -0.12
C GLU A 141 -20.98 1.84 0.89
N ASP A 142 -22.25 1.42 0.73
CA ASP A 142 -23.38 1.75 1.63
C ASP A 142 -23.54 0.78 2.80
N LYS A 143 -22.71 -0.24 2.88
CA LYS A 143 -22.76 -1.28 3.92
C LYS A 143 -21.76 -1.03 5.03
N THR A 144 -21.93 -1.78 6.11
CA THR A 144 -20.99 -1.75 7.23
C THR A 144 -19.67 -2.36 6.79
N PRO A 145 -18.53 -1.65 6.92
CA PRO A 145 -17.24 -2.20 6.53
C PRO A 145 -16.74 -3.29 7.48
N GLU A 146 -15.93 -4.18 6.96
CA GLU A 146 -15.04 -4.97 7.79
C GLU A 146 -13.97 -4.06 8.37
N VAL A 147 -13.81 -4.10 9.70
CA VAL A 147 -12.84 -3.27 10.42
C VAL A 147 -11.59 -4.08 10.74
N ILE A 148 -10.50 -3.75 10.10
CA ILE A 148 -9.21 -4.40 10.31
C ILE A 148 -8.36 -3.51 11.18
N LYS A 149 -8.17 -3.91 12.44
CA LYS A 149 -7.35 -3.16 13.39
C LYS A 149 -5.91 -3.07 12.92
N THR A 150 -5.36 -1.87 12.92
CA THR A 150 -3.95 -1.66 12.63
C THR A 150 -3.10 -2.20 13.79
N ARG A 151 -2.11 -3.03 13.46
CA ARG A 151 -1.15 -3.61 14.41
C ARG A 151 0.24 -3.68 13.79
N PRO A 152 1.30 -3.47 14.56
CA PRO A 152 2.66 -3.70 14.08
C PRO A 152 2.84 -5.12 13.54
N ASN A 153 3.66 -5.26 12.52
CA ASN A 153 3.98 -6.53 11.85
C ASN A 153 2.74 -7.32 11.37
N ARG A 154 1.67 -6.59 10.97
CA ARG A 154 0.48 -7.17 10.34
C ARG A 154 0.52 -6.93 8.85
N LEU A 155 0.27 -7.98 8.06
CA LEU A 155 0.00 -7.90 6.63
C LEU A 155 -1.50 -8.13 6.39
N VAL A 156 -2.10 -7.30 5.55
CA VAL A 156 -3.46 -7.45 5.05
C VAL A 156 -3.40 -7.56 3.54
N ILE A 157 -4.00 -8.62 2.98
CA ILE A 157 -4.09 -8.84 1.51
C ILE A 157 -5.56 -8.78 1.11
N PHE A 158 -5.89 -8.00 0.09
CA PHE A 158 -7.25 -7.90 -0.47
C PHE A 158 -7.18 -7.42 -1.93
N ASN A 159 -8.30 -7.28 -2.61
CA ASN A 159 -8.36 -6.67 -3.95
C ASN A 159 -8.80 -5.20 -3.83
N PRO A 160 -7.88 -4.22 -3.82
CA PRO A 160 -8.23 -2.82 -3.62
C PRO A 160 -8.85 -2.16 -4.86
N GLY A 161 -8.73 -2.78 -6.03
CA GLY A 161 -9.38 -2.32 -7.25
C GLY A 161 -10.88 -2.63 -7.31
N ASP A 162 -11.31 -3.72 -6.65
CA ASP A 162 -12.71 -4.16 -6.65
C ASP A 162 -13.47 -3.77 -5.38
N VAL A 163 -12.77 -3.41 -4.31
CA VAL A 163 -13.37 -3.20 -3.00
C VAL A 163 -13.03 -1.82 -2.47
N ALA A 164 -14.06 -0.99 -2.24
CA ALA A 164 -13.91 0.31 -1.62
C ALA A 164 -13.27 0.17 -0.23
N HIS A 165 -12.33 1.04 0.08
CA HIS A 165 -11.65 1.02 1.36
C HIS A 165 -11.24 2.42 1.81
N CYS A 166 -10.98 2.56 3.10
CA CYS A 166 -10.52 3.81 3.70
C CYS A 166 -9.71 3.54 4.98
N VAL A 167 -9.09 4.58 5.51
CA VAL A 167 -8.43 4.54 6.82
C VAL A 167 -9.18 5.45 7.76
N SER A 168 -9.65 4.91 8.89
CA SER A 168 -10.31 5.69 9.94
C SER A 168 -9.34 6.72 10.55
N PRO A 169 -9.85 7.81 11.17
CA PRO A 169 -8.98 8.80 11.77
C PRO A 169 -8.01 8.23 12.80
N VAL A 170 -6.76 8.68 12.73
CA VAL A 170 -5.78 8.51 13.79
C VAL A 170 -6.08 9.55 14.86
N THR A 171 -6.43 9.09 16.07
CA THR A 171 -6.87 9.95 17.17
C THR A 171 -5.73 10.32 18.11
N LYS A 172 -4.61 9.61 18.04
CA LYS A 172 -3.40 9.89 18.82
C LYS A 172 -2.18 9.35 18.09
N GLY A 173 -1.12 10.14 18.07
CA GLY A 173 0.19 9.75 17.52
C GLY A 173 0.20 9.64 16.01
N ARG A 174 1.06 8.80 15.50
CA ARG A 174 1.38 8.66 14.08
C ARG A 174 1.34 7.20 13.67
N ARG A 175 0.71 6.90 12.53
CA ARG A 175 0.60 5.57 11.91
C ARG A 175 1.38 5.56 10.60
N GLY A 176 2.19 4.54 10.37
CA GLY A 176 2.89 4.30 9.11
C GLY A 176 2.53 2.94 8.53
N ALA A 177 2.34 2.90 7.22
CA ALA A 177 2.10 1.68 6.47
C ALA A 177 2.78 1.76 5.10
N ILE A 178 3.07 0.62 4.51
CA ILE A 178 3.38 0.49 3.08
C ILE A 178 2.23 -0.24 2.40
N ALA A 179 1.79 0.29 1.28
CA ALA A 179 0.85 -0.36 0.38
C ALA A 179 1.63 -0.88 -0.84
N ILE A 180 1.24 -2.06 -1.34
CA ILE A 180 1.85 -2.68 -2.51
C ILE A 180 0.73 -3.29 -3.35
N ASN A 181 0.63 -2.89 -4.61
CA ASN A 181 -0.35 -3.33 -5.57
C ASN A 181 0.31 -4.12 -6.70
N LEU A 182 -0.25 -5.29 -7.05
CA LEU A 182 0.15 -6.09 -8.20
C LEU A 182 -0.71 -5.73 -9.40
N TRP A 183 -0.09 -5.50 -10.56
CA TRP A 183 -0.74 -5.11 -11.80
C TRP A 183 -0.53 -6.18 -12.87
N ALA A 184 -1.62 -6.60 -13.53
CA ALA A 184 -1.54 -7.54 -14.64
C ALA A 184 -0.96 -6.91 -15.91
N GLU A 185 -1.12 -5.61 -16.07
CA GLU A 185 -0.59 -4.82 -17.18
C GLU A 185 0.11 -3.57 -16.65
N GLU A 186 1.05 -3.03 -17.41
CA GLU A 186 1.73 -1.77 -17.04
C GLU A 186 0.72 -0.62 -16.98
N PRO A 187 0.55 0.06 -15.83
CA PRO A 187 -0.36 1.21 -15.71
C PRO A 187 0.01 2.32 -16.70
N TRP A 188 -0.99 3.03 -17.21
CA TRP A 188 -0.79 4.17 -18.10
C TRP A 188 0.09 5.26 -17.46
N SER A 189 -0.07 5.47 -16.16
CA SER A 189 0.76 6.39 -15.37
C SER A 189 2.24 6.06 -15.42
N VAL A 190 2.59 4.78 -15.46
CA VAL A 190 3.97 4.31 -15.60
C VAL A 190 4.45 4.50 -17.03
N ALA A 191 3.69 4.04 -18.01
CA ALA A 191 4.01 4.15 -19.44
C ALA A 191 4.20 5.61 -19.88
N ASN A 192 3.48 6.55 -19.27
CA ASN A 192 3.54 7.98 -19.54
C ASN A 192 4.42 8.77 -18.53
N LYS A 193 5.19 8.09 -17.70
CA LYS A 193 6.19 8.64 -16.78
C LYS A 193 5.64 9.55 -15.67
N PHE A 194 4.37 9.41 -15.30
CA PHE A 194 3.81 10.01 -14.09
C PHE A 194 4.29 9.28 -12.82
N ILE A 195 4.52 7.98 -12.94
CA ILE A 195 5.12 7.13 -11.91
C ILE A 195 6.47 6.62 -12.42
N LYS A 196 7.48 6.68 -11.57
CA LYS A 196 8.82 6.21 -11.91
C LYS A 196 8.88 4.68 -11.89
N SER A 197 9.25 4.08 -13.02
CA SER A 197 9.62 2.67 -13.10
C SER A 197 11.05 2.45 -12.61
N GLU A 198 11.27 1.40 -11.82
CA GLU A 198 12.54 0.97 -11.23
C GLU A 198 12.95 -0.43 -11.73
#